data_52976e9819eae2cc7dad9b1ff9ba6ce2
#
_entry.id   52976e9819eae2cc7dad9b1ff9ba6ce2
#
_cell.length_a   1.000
_cell.length_b   1.000
_cell.length_c   1.000
_cell.angle_alpha   90.00
_cell.angle_beta   90.00
_cell.angle_gamma   90.00
#
_symmetry.space_group_name_H-M   'P 1'
#
loop_
_entity.id
_entity.type
_entity.pdbx_description
1 polymer ?
#
loop_
_entity_poly.entity_id
_entity_poly.type
_entity_poly.pdbx_seq_one_letter_code
_entity_poly.pdbx_strand_id
1 'polypeptide(L)'
;MVGVSSVKKEDSTSLVRRPSIIVMSYLQEFGFKVIPVNPFAVGKKINGENVLEKLEDIKDKIDIVNVFRPSAETPAIAEQAVKVGTKTLWLQYGIDNEKAKEIALSKDISYIGNKCIKQEYQRLFLKVNPVFPVLK
;
A
#
# COMPACT_ATOMS: atom_id res chain seq x y z
N MET A 1 3.44 1.45 -2.88
CA MET A 1 3.02 0.87 -1.59
C MET A 1 4.01 1.29 -0.52
N VAL A 2 3.55 2.03 0.46
CA VAL A 2 4.41 2.57 1.52
C VAL A 2 4.38 1.67 2.75
N GLY A 3 5.55 1.36 3.31
CA GLY A 3 5.66 0.56 4.51
C GLY A 3 5.67 -0.94 4.28
N VAL A 4 6.00 -1.39 3.07
CA VAL A 4 6.19 -2.82 2.82
C VAL A 4 7.38 -3.30 3.64
N SER A 5 7.15 -4.30 4.46
CA SER A 5 8.18 -4.83 5.35
C SER A 5 9.09 -5.81 4.63
N SER A 6 10.40 -5.66 4.78
CA SER A 6 11.33 -6.68 4.35
C SER A 6 11.33 -7.81 5.38
N VAL A 7 11.45 -9.05 4.89
CA VAL A 7 11.59 -10.20 5.78
C VAL A 7 13.04 -10.27 6.23
N LYS A 8 13.27 -10.23 7.54
CA LYS A 8 14.60 -10.45 8.09
C LYS A 8 14.98 -11.92 7.97
N LYS A 9 16.27 -12.21 8.01
CA LYS A 9 16.75 -13.58 7.90
C LYS A 9 16.16 -14.49 8.98
N GLU A 10 16.00 -13.97 10.19
CA GLU A 10 15.38 -14.70 11.29
C GLU A 10 13.89 -14.96 11.04
N ASP A 11 13.24 -14.05 10.33
CA ASP A 11 11.83 -14.16 10.02
C ASP A 11 11.57 -15.16 8.88
N SER A 12 12.58 -15.48 8.07
CA SER A 12 12.42 -16.40 6.95
C SER A 12 12.07 -17.82 7.39
N THR A 13 12.37 -18.16 8.64
CA THR A 13 12.02 -19.46 9.21
C THR A 13 10.66 -19.43 9.92
N SER A 14 10.08 -18.24 10.06
CA SER A 14 8.79 -18.04 10.71
C SER A 14 7.65 -18.29 9.73
N LEU A 15 6.55 -18.84 10.24
CA LEU A 15 5.32 -18.96 9.47
C LEU A 15 4.52 -17.65 9.45
N VAL A 16 4.99 -16.62 10.15
CA VAL A 16 4.34 -15.32 10.19
C VAL A 16 4.54 -14.62 8.86
N ARG A 17 3.44 -14.32 8.20
CA ARG A 17 3.44 -13.58 6.94
C ARG A 17 3.17 -12.11 7.19
N ARG A 18 3.91 -11.25 6.49
CA ARG A 18 3.71 -9.81 6.58
C ARG A 18 2.50 -9.42 5.73
N PRO A 19 1.48 -8.77 6.29
CA PRO A 19 0.29 -8.39 5.52
C PRO A 19 0.61 -7.55 4.28
N SER A 20 1.58 -6.65 4.37
CA SER A 20 1.97 -5.81 3.23
C SER A 20 2.50 -6.63 2.06
N ILE A 21 3.28 -7.68 2.34
CA ILE A 21 3.82 -8.55 1.30
C ILE A 21 2.70 -9.39 0.67
N ILE A 22 1.76 -9.86 1.47
CA ILE A 22 0.61 -10.63 0.98
C ILE A 22 -0.21 -9.78 0.00
N VAL A 23 -0.50 -8.55 0.37
CA VAL A 23 -1.26 -7.62 -0.48
C VAL A 23 -0.46 -7.28 -1.74
N MET A 24 0.83 -7.01 -1.60
CA MET A 24 1.70 -6.73 -2.74
C MET A 24 1.69 -7.88 -3.75
N SER A 25 1.87 -9.11 -3.27
CA SER A 25 1.87 -10.31 -4.13
C SER A 25 0.54 -10.47 -4.85
N TYR A 26 -0.56 -10.25 -4.14
CA TYR A 26 -1.90 -10.35 -4.70
C TYR A 26 -2.10 -9.33 -5.83
N LEU A 27 -1.75 -8.08 -5.60
CA LEU A 27 -1.90 -7.04 -6.61
C LEU A 27 -1.03 -7.32 -7.84
N GLN A 28 0.20 -7.77 -7.64
CA GLN A 28 1.08 -8.15 -8.74
C GLN A 28 0.50 -9.29 -9.57
N GLU A 29 -0.11 -10.27 -8.91
CA GLU A 29 -0.76 -11.40 -9.59
C GLU A 29 -1.87 -10.94 -10.52
N PHE A 30 -2.58 -9.88 -10.16
CA PHE A 30 -3.65 -9.30 -10.99
C PHE A 30 -3.16 -8.19 -11.93
N GLY A 31 -1.86 -8.11 -12.17
CA GLY A 31 -1.30 -7.26 -13.21
C GLY A 31 -0.95 -5.84 -12.78
N PHE A 32 -1.06 -5.52 -11.50
CA PHE A 32 -0.67 -4.20 -11.02
C PHE A 32 0.85 -4.12 -10.85
N LYS A 33 1.44 -3.00 -11.26
CA LYS A 33 2.82 -2.72 -10.92
C LYS A 33 2.85 -2.11 -9.53
N VAL A 34 3.51 -2.79 -8.60
CA VAL A 34 3.59 -2.36 -7.21
C VAL A 34 5.04 -2.00 -6.89
N ILE A 35 5.26 -0.75 -6.51
CA ILE A 35 6.59 -0.24 -6.18
C ILE A 35 6.67 -0.10 -4.65
N PRO A 36 7.54 -0.85 -3.98
CA PRO A 36 7.67 -0.76 -2.54
C PRO A 36 8.50 0.46 -2.13
N VAL A 37 8.02 1.17 -1.12
CA VAL A 37 8.70 2.32 -0.55
C VAL A 37 8.91 2.10 0.94
N ASN A 38 10.16 2.03 1.37
CA ASN A 38 10.51 1.85 2.78
C ASN A 38 11.94 2.34 3.01
N PRO A 39 12.13 3.44 3.77
CA PRO A 39 13.48 3.98 4.00
C PRO A 39 14.40 3.01 4.76
N PHE A 40 13.84 2.04 5.48
CA PHE A 40 14.64 1.06 6.24
C PHE A 40 15.02 -0.18 5.43
N ALA A 41 14.55 -0.29 4.19
CA ALA A 41 14.81 -1.45 3.33
C ALA A 41 15.39 -1.05 1.97
N VAL A 42 15.91 0.16 1.85
CA VAL A 42 16.52 0.66 0.61
C VAL A 42 17.68 -0.23 0.18
N GLY A 43 17.76 -0.49 -1.11
CA GLY A 43 18.79 -1.36 -1.67
C GLY A 43 18.43 -2.84 -1.69
N LYS A 44 17.31 -3.21 -1.09
CA LYS A 44 16.78 -4.56 -1.13
C LYS A 44 15.74 -4.71 -2.23
N LYS A 45 15.41 -5.96 -2.56
CA LYS A 45 14.30 -6.27 -3.46
C LYS A 45 13.22 -6.98 -2.68
N ILE A 46 11.97 -6.61 -2.95
CA ILE A 46 10.80 -7.29 -2.42
C ILE A 46 9.93 -7.69 -3.60
N ASN A 47 9.63 -8.96 -3.74
CA ASN A 47 8.83 -9.50 -4.84
C ASN A 47 9.32 -9.02 -6.22
N GLY A 48 10.63 -8.99 -6.41
CA GLY A 48 11.23 -8.60 -7.69
C GLY A 48 11.36 -7.11 -7.93
N GLU A 49 10.85 -6.27 -7.02
CA GLU A 49 10.92 -4.82 -7.16
C GLU A 49 11.95 -4.20 -6.21
N ASN A 50 12.69 -3.24 -6.70
CA ASN A 50 13.64 -2.49 -5.86
C ASN A 50 12.87 -1.62 -4.86
N VAL A 51 13.30 -1.65 -3.61
CA VAL A 51 12.71 -0.81 -2.57
C VAL A 51 13.29 0.59 -2.67
N LEU A 52 12.42 1.59 -2.77
CA LEU A 52 12.82 2.98 -2.83
C LEU A 52 12.66 3.64 -1.45
N GLU A 53 13.41 4.71 -1.24
CA GLU A 53 13.40 5.42 0.02
C GLU A 53 12.15 6.28 0.19
N LYS A 54 11.78 7.00 -0.86
CA LYS A 54 10.70 8.00 -0.83
C LYS A 54 9.78 7.85 -2.03
N LEU A 55 8.54 8.31 -1.89
CA LEU A 55 7.61 8.40 -3.01
C LEU A 55 8.15 9.25 -4.15
N GLU A 56 8.88 10.31 -3.82
CA GLU A 56 9.48 11.22 -4.80
C GLU A 56 10.51 10.55 -5.70
N ASP A 57 11.08 9.42 -5.28
CA ASP A 57 12.05 8.67 -6.07
C ASP A 57 11.40 7.84 -7.18
N ILE A 58 10.08 7.71 -7.16
CA ILE A 58 9.35 6.98 -8.19
C ILE A 58 9.22 7.85 -9.43
N LYS A 59 9.71 7.34 -10.55
CA LYS A 59 9.66 8.06 -11.83
C LYS A 59 8.37 7.80 -12.61
N ASP A 60 7.71 6.68 -12.32
CA ASP A 60 6.46 6.33 -12.98
C ASP A 60 5.30 7.14 -12.41
N LYS A 61 4.23 7.26 -13.20
CA LYS A 61 2.99 7.85 -12.71
C LYS A 61 2.39 6.97 -11.63
N ILE A 62 2.01 7.58 -10.51
CA ILE A 62 1.43 6.88 -9.37
C ILE A 62 -0.08 7.08 -9.38
N ASP A 63 -0.82 6.00 -9.49
CA ASP A 63 -2.29 6.05 -9.42
C ASP A 63 -2.77 5.96 -7.98
N ILE A 64 -2.20 5.08 -7.19
CA ILE A 64 -2.59 4.85 -5.81
C ILE A 64 -1.35 4.80 -4.92
N VAL A 65 -1.37 5.58 -3.84
CA VAL A 65 -0.41 5.43 -2.74
C VAL A 65 -1.10 4.60 -1.66
N ASN A 66 -0.69 3.34 -1.54
CA ASN A 66 -1.26 2.40 -0.57
C ASN A 66 -0.34 2.33 0.65
N VAL A 67 -0.90 2.52 1.84
CA VAL A 67 -0.12 2.75 3.06
C VAL A 67 -0.33 1.65 4.10
N PHE A 68 0.79 1.10 4.59
CA PHE A 68 0.88 0.14 5.69
C PHE A 68 1.73 0.71 6.83
N ARG A 69 1.51 1.97 7.18
CA ARG A 69 2.24 2.61 8.29
C ARG A 69 1.26 3.02 9.38
N PRO A 70 1.73 3.17 10.63
CA PRO A 70 0.85 3.63 11.72
C PRO A 70 0.10 4.91 11.37
N SER A 71 -1.12 5.03 11.86
CA SER A 71 -2.00 6.17 11.55
C SER A 71 -1.34 7.52 11.82
N ALA A 72 -0.53 7.61 12.85
CA ALA A 72 0.15 8.85 13.22
C ALA A 72 1.15 9.35 12.15
N GLU A 73 1.67 8.45 11.31
CA GLU A 73 2.63 8.81 10.25
C GLU A 73 1.94 9.22 8.95
N THR A 74 0.64 8.99 8.84
CA THR A 74 -0.08 9.17 7.57
C THR A 74 -0.25 10.61 7.12
N PRO A 75 -0.33 11.65 7.99
CA PRO A 75 -0.35 13.03 7.50
C PRO A 75 0.88 13.40 6.67
N ALA A 76 2.07 13.01 7.10
CA ALA A 76 3.29 13.26 6.35
C ALA A 76 3.29 12.51 5.01
N ILE A 77 2.78 11.29 5.00
CA ILE A 77 2.65 10.48 3.78
C ILE A 77 1.63 11.11 2.83
N ALA A 78 0.54 11.66 3.37
CA ALA A 78 -0.46 12.38 2.57
C ALA A 78 0.16 13.58 1.86
N GLU A 79 1.01 14.33 2.54
CA GLU A 79 1.73 15.46 1.93
C GLU A 79 2.64 15.00 0.80
N GLN A 80 3.34 13.90 0.98
CA GLN A 80 4.16 13.31 -0.07
C GLN A 80 3.31 12.85 -1.27
N ALA A 81 2.16 12.25 -1.00
CA ALA A 81 1.24 11.81 -2.03
C ALA A 81 0.73 12.99 -2.88
N VAL A 82 0.39 14.10 -2.22
CA VAL A 82 0.01 15.34 -2.91
C VAL A 82 1.14 15.82 -3.80
N LYS A 83 2.35 15.81 -3.29
CA LYS A 83 3.53 16.32 -3.98
C LYS A 83 3.84 15.52 -5.25
N VAL A 84 3.66 14.20 -5.22
CA VAL A 84 3.91 13.36 -6.39
C VAL A 84 2.70 13.27 -7.34
N GLY A 85 1.58 13.87 -6.96
CA GLY A 85 0.41 13.95 -7.85
C GLY A 85 -0.35 12.65 -8.03
N THR A 86 -0.41 11.80 -7.00
CA THR A 86 -1.21 10.59 -7.06
C THR A 86 -2.71 10.91 -7.17
N LYS A 87 -3.48 9.96 -7.67
CA LYS A 87 -4.94 10.12 -7.75
C LYS A 87 -5.65 9.75 -6.47
N THR A 88 -5.12 8.78 -5.73
CA THR A 88 -5.75 8.24 -4.53
C THR A 88 -4.74 7.96 -3.45
N LEU A 89 -5.06 8.35 -2.24
CA LEU A 89 -4.36 7.94 -1.02
C LEU A 89 -5.20 6.85 -0.34
N TRP A 90 -4.62 5.68 -0.17
CA TRP A 90 -5.32 4.53 0.38
C TRP A 90 -4.63 4.05 1.64
N LEU A 91 -5.32 4.15 2.78
CA LEU A 91 -4.85 3.62 4.04
C LEU A 91 -5.48 2.25 4.30
N GLN A 92 -4.65 1.26 4.55
CA GLN A 92 -5.06 -0.12 4.75
C GLN A 92 -5.96 -0.32 5.97
N TYR A 93 -6.59 -1.49 6.05
CA TYR A 93 -7.42 -1.86 7.18
C TYR A 93 -6.69 -1.61 8.50
N GLY A 94 -7.37 -0.97 9.44
CA GLY A 94 -6.80 -0.58 10.72
C GLY A 94 -6.06 0.76 10.72
N ILE A 95 -5.92 1.41 9.56
CA ILE A 95 -5.21 2.68 9.43
C ILE A 95 -6.17 3.74 8.92
N ASP A 96 -6.35 4.79 9.71
CA ASP A 96 -7.20 5.92 9.35
C ASP A 96 -6.70 7.18 10.05
N ASN A 97 -6.91 8.36 9.43
CA ASN A 97 -6.44 9.61 10.00
C ASN A 97 -7.18 10.79 9.37
N GLU A 98 -7.87 11.57 10.21
CA GLU A 98 -8.63 12.73 9.75
C GLU A 98 -7.75 13.81 9.10
N LYS A 99 -6.58 14.05 9.65
CA LYS A 99 -5.66 15.06 9.09
C LYS A 99 -5.14 14.63 7.72
N ALA A 100 -4.79 13.36 7.56
CA ALA A 100 -4.37 12.83 6.26
C ALA A 100 -5.51 12.96 5.23
N LYS A 101 -6.74 12.67 5.65
CA LYS A 101 -7.92 12.83 4.82
C LYS A 101 -8.11 14.28 4.37
N GLU A 102 -8.01 15.23 5.30
CA GLU A 102 -8.11 16.65 4.99
C GLU A 102 -7.05 17.11 3.99
N ILE A 103 -5.81 16.67 4.18
CA ILE A 103 -4.71 17.01 3.27
C ILE A 103 -5.00 16.48 1.87
N ALA A 104 -5.42 15.24 1.75
CA ALA A 104 -5.71 14.63 0.45
C ALA A 104 -6.88 15.34 -0.24
N LEU A 105 -8.01 15.48 0.44
CA LEU A 105 -9.21 16.08 -0.14
C LEU A 105 -9.02 17.53 -0.51
N SER A 106 -8.22 18.29 0.26
CA SER A 106 -7.96 19.71 -0.03
C SER A 106 -7.17 19.91 -1.34
N LYS A 107 -6.53 18.86 -1.86
CA LYS A 107 -5.77 18.88 -3.10
C LYS A 107 -6.38 17.97 -4.18
N ASP A 108 -7.66 17.70 -4.08
CA ASP A 108 -8.42 16.90 -5.05
C ASP A 108 -7.90 15.46 -5.21
N ILE A 109 -7.32 14.91 -4.16
CA ILE A 109 -6.89 13.52 -4.11
C ILE A 109 -7.95 12.71 -3.37
N SER A 110 -8.41 11.63 -3.96
CA SER A 110 -9.35 10.73 -3.30
C SER A 110 -8.72 10.09 -2.07
N TYR A 111 -9.51 9.90 -1.03
CA TYR A 111 -9.05 9.27 0.21
C TYR A 111 -9.89 8.06 0.54
N ILE A 112 -9.21 6.94 0.81
CA ILE A 112 -9.84 5.73 1.31
C ILE A 112 -9.06 5.32 2.56
N GLY A 113 -9.76 5.18 3.67
CA GLY A 113 -9.13 4.79 4.93
C GLY A 113 -9.75 3.53 5.50
N ASN A 114 -8.96 2.79 6.28
CA ASN A 114 -9.41 1.62 7.02
C ASN A 114 -10.01 0.53 6.12
N LYS A 115 -9.43 0.30 4.94
CA LYS A 115 -9.89 -0.74 4.02
C LYS A 115 -8.71 -1.50 3.42
N CYS A 116 -8.83 -2.82 3.32
CA CYS A 116 -7.84 -3.64 2.66
C CYS A 116 -8.06 -3.61 1.15
N ILE A 117 -7.08 -3.12 0.41
CA ILE A 117 -7.19 -3.00 -1.05
C ILE A 117 -7.40 -4.36 -1.73
N LYS A 118 -6.80 -5.42 -1.20
CA LYS A 118 -7.02 -6.78 -1.70
C LYS A 118 -8.47 -7.19 -1.57
N GLN A 119 -9.08 -6.98 -0.40
CA GLN A 119 -10.48 -7.33 -0.16
C GLN A 119 -11.43 -6.50 -1.01
N GLU A 120 -11.12 -5.21 -1.18
CA GLU A 120 -11.93 -4.34 -2.03
C GLU A 120 -11.86 -4.75 -3.49
N TYR A 121 -10.69 -5.17 -3.97
CA TYR A 121 -10.55 -5.69 -5.32
C TYR A 121 -11.39 -6.95 -5.50
N GLN A 122 -11.35 -7.87 -4.53
CA GLN A 122 -12.16 -9.08 -4.57
C GLN A 122 -13.65 -8.76 -4.62
N ARG A 123 -14.09 -7.82 -3.80
CA ARG A 123 -15.49 -7.43 -3.73
C ARG A 123 -15.99 -6.78 -5.04
N LEU A 124 -15.20 -5.87 -5.60
CA LEU A 124 -15.61 -5.05 -6.73
C LEU A 124 -15.45 -5.77 -8.07
N PHE A 125 -14.37 -6.50 -8.27
CA PHE A 125 -14.01 -7.04 -9.57
C PHE A 125 -14.22 -8.55 -9.69
N LEU A 126 -13.96 -9.28 -8.62
CA LEU A 126 -14.14 -10.73 -8.62
C LEU A 126 -15.52 -11.14 -8.12
N LYS A 127 -16.25 -10.20 -7.52
CA LYS A 127 -17.58 -10.43 -6.93
C LYS A 127 -17.56 -11.56 -5.93
N VAL A 128 -16.50 -11.67 -5.17
CA VAL A 128 -16.28 -12.70 -4.16
C VAL A 128 -16.35 -12.04 -2.79
N ASN A 129 -17.08 -12.68 -1.88
CA ASN A 129 -17.06 -12.26 -0.49
C ASN A 129 -15.70 -12.65 0.09
N PRO A 130 -14.91 -11.71 0.66
CA PRO A 130 -13.59 -12.03 1.21
C PRO A 130 -13.62 -13.07 2.33
N VAL A 131 -14.73 -13.18 3.05
CA VAL A 131 -14.91 -14.15 4.14
C VAL A 131 -15.33 -15.52 3.59
N PHE A 132 -16.10 -15.53 2.52
CA PHE A 132 -16.59 -16.73 1.89
C PHE A 132 -16.21 -16.75 0.42
N PRO A 133 -14.97 -17.12 0.09
CA PRO A 133 -14.56 -17.17 -1.29
C PRO A 133 -15.43 -18.18 -2.05
N VAL A 134 -16.05 -17.72 -3.11
CA VAL A 134 -16.86 -18.56 -3.96
C VAL A 134 -16.03 -19.01 -5.14
N LEU A 135 -15.87 -20.29 -5.28
CA LEU A 135 -15.21 -20.88 -6.43
C LEU A 135 -16.20 -20.88 -7.60
N LYS A 136 -15.82 -20.23 -8.65
CA LYS A 136 -16.61 -20.20 -9.87
C LYS A 136 -15.85 -20.83 -11.00
#